data_f06258fdf5d77c21fcc9fa1591f5e50c
#
_entry.id   f06258fdf5d77c21fcc9fa1591f5e50c
#
_cell.length_a   1.000
_cell.length_b   1.000
_cell.length_c   1.000
_cell.angle_alpha   90.00
_cell.angle_beta   90.00
_cell.angle_gamma   90.00
#
_symmetry.space_group_name_H-M   'P 1'
#
loop_
_entity.id
_entity.type
_entity.pdbx_description
1 polymer ?
#
loop_
_entity_poly.entity_id
_entity_poly.type
_entity_poly.pdbx_seq_one_letter_code
_entity_poly.pdbx_strand_id
1 'polypeptide(L)'
;MGSELKIENLNVKVSDKQVLFDLNLTVAGGQIHAIMGPNGSGKSTLASSILKKPGYEIISGSIFVEGTDITTMSPYEIAQQNMFVSGQYPLEIPGVTVIDLLSASSVVEKSEQEIQRIGESLSIPKDLLERGLNVELSGGERKRLDIFQLLVTMPKICVLDELDSGLDVDALEELAAKVYSLSKETSMTVLVITHYARILEILKPDKVHVLRGGKITKSGGFELATELEITGYDN
;
A
#
# COMPACT_ATOMS: atom_id res chain seq x y z
N MET A 1 -1.51 1.86 20.70
CA MET A 1 -1.53 3.05 19.84
C MET A 1 -0.99 2.62 18.49
N GLY A 2 -1.61 3.05 17.37
CA GLY A 2 -1.13 2.70 16.03
C GLY A 2 0.20 3.37 15.70
N SER A 3 0.91 2.85 14.72
CA SER A 3 2.23 3.32 14.29
C SER A 3 2.12 4.48 13.30
N GLU A 4 2.82 5.59 13.51
CA GLU A 4 2.82 6.75 12.62
C GLU A 4 3.72 6.52 11.40
N LEU A 5 3.24 6.92 10.21
CA LEU A 5 4.05 7.13 9.01
C LEU A 5 4.21 8.62 8.75
N LYS A 6 5.45 9.12 8.74
CA LYS A 6 5.74 10.54 8.50
C LYS A 6 6.76 10.70 7.38
N ILE A 7 6.48 11.62 6.48
CA ILE A 7 7.33 11.98 5.34
C ILE A 7 7.59 13.47 5.40
N GLU A 8 8.86 13.87 5.37
CA GLU A 8 9.30 15.26 5.51
C GLU A 8 10.16 15.69 4.32
N ASN A 9 9.72 16.73 3.63
CA ASN A 9 10.42 17.41 2.54
C ASN A 9 11.00 16.44 1.49
N LEU A 10 10.25 15.38 1.18
CA LEU A 10 10.71 14.29 0.34
C LEU A 10 10.82 14.73 -1.12
N ASN A 11 12.02 14.61 -1.66
CA ASN A 11 12.36 14.85 -3.06
C ASN A 11 12.85 13.55 -3.68
N VAL A 12 12.23 13.14 -4.79
CA VAL A 12 12.55 11.88 -5.46
C VAL A 12 12.74 12.09 -6.94
N LYS A 13 13.76 11.46 -7.52
CA LYS A 13 13.92 11.33 -8.97
C LYS A 13 13.72 9.87 -9.42
N VAL A 14 13.24 9.73 -10.64
CA VAL A 14 13.12 8.47 -11.36
C VAL A 14 13.96 8.60 -12.61
N SER A 15 14.99 7.77 -12.75
CA SER A 15 16.06 7.99 -13.71
C SER A 15 16.66 9.40 -13.51
N ASP A 16 16.64 10.26 -14.52
CA ASP A 16 17.19 11.62 -14.43
C ASP A 16 16.13 12.71 -14.17
N LYS A 17 14.86 12.33 -13.98
CA LYS A 17 13.77 13.30 -13.82
C LYS A 17 13.28 13.34 -12.37
N GLN A 18 13.30 14.50 -11.75
CA GLN A 18 12.64 14.70 -10.47
C GLN A 18 11.12 14.61 -10.64
N VAL A 19 10.47 13.83 -9.76
CA VAL A 19 9.03 13.53 -9.80
C VAL A 19 8.32 14.00 -8.55
N LEU A 20 8.94 13.86 -7.36
CA LEU A 20 8.40 14.40 -6.11
C LEU A 20 9.22 15.62 -5.68
N PHE A 21 8.51 16.62 -5.16
CA PHE A 21 9.07 17.93 -4.79
C PHE A 21 8.59 18.33 -3.41
N ASP A 22 9.47 18.34 -2.40
CA ASP A 22 9.20 18.77 -1.03
C ASP A 22 7.90 18.19 -0.45
N LEU A 23 7.66 16.89 -0.72
CA LEU A 23 6.44 16.21 -0.30
C LEU A 23 6.44 16.02 1.21
N ASN A 24 5.39 16.49 1.85
CA ASN A 24 5.16 16.35 3.29
C ASN A 24 3.85 15.61 3.51
N LEU A 25 3.87 14.55 4.33
CA LEU A 25 2.70 13.75 4.68
C LEU A 25 2.88 13.17 6.07
N THR A 26 1.84 13.24 6.89
CA THR A 26 1.78 12.51 8.17
C THR A 26 0.49 11.73 8.24
N VAL A 27 0.61 10.43 8.43
CA VAL A 27 -0.50 9.50 8.71
C VAL A 27 -0.36 9.06 10.15
N ALA A 28 -1.22 9.58 11.01
CA ALA A 28 -1.16 9.26 12.44
C ALA A 28 -1.54 7.78 12.68
N GLY A 29 -1.05 7.25 13.78
CA GLY A 29 -1.25 5.84 14.12
C GLY A 29 -2.71 5.41 14.16
N GLY A 30 -3.06 4.35 13.44
CA GLY A 30 -4.41 3.80 13.32
C GLY A 30 -5.35 4.56 12.39
N GLN A 31 -4.87 5.59 11.68
CA GLN A 31 -5.64 6.31 10.68
C GLN A 31 -5.52 5.68 9.29
N ILE A 32 -6.55 5.89 8.49
CA ILE A 32 -6.58 5.57 7.06
C ILE A 32 -6.52 6.89 6.30
N HIS A 33 -5.44 7.11 5.53
CA HIS A 33 -5.33 8.24 4.63
C HIS A 33 -5.36 7.78 3.17
N ALA A 34 -5.92 8.61 2.29
CA ALA A 34 -5.93 8.37 0.86
C ALA A 34 -5.10 9.41 0.11
N ILE A 35 -4.38 8.97 -0.92
CA ILE A 35 -3.75 9.86 -1.89
C ILE A 35 -4.47 9.67 -3.23
N MET A 36 -5.03 10.75 -3.74
CA MET A 36 -5.63 10.85 -5.06
C MET A 36 -4.83 11.81 -5.95
N GLY A 37 -5.00 11.70 -7.24
CA GLY A 37 -4.34 12.61 -8.20
C GLY A 37 -4.34 12.04 -9.61
N PRO A 38 -4.10 12.87 -10.62
CA PRO A 38 -4.08 12.44 -12.01
C PRO A 38 -2.92 11.46 -12.29
N ASN A 39 -3.01 10.79 -13.43
CA ASN A 39 -1.90 9.93 -13.88
C ASN A 39 -0.63 10.76 -14.06
N GLY A 40 0.51 10.20 -13.65
CA GLY A 40 1.80 10.90 -13.70
C GLY A 40 2.03 11.93 -12.59
N SER A 41 1.14 12.05 -11.60
CA SER A 41 1.31 13.01 -10.48
C SER A 41 2.40 12.62 -9.48
N GLY A 42 2.87 11.36 -9.49
CA GLY A 42 3.91 10.86 -8.59
C GLY A 42 3.42 9.86 -7.53
N LYS A 43 2.17 9.40 -7.59
CA LYS A 43 1.58 8.48 -6.60
C LYS A 43 2.38 7.18 -6.44
N SER A 44 2.57 6.44 -7.52
CA SER A 44 3.35 5.19 -7.49
C SER A 44 4.85 5.44 -7.28
N THR A 45 5.34 6.65 -7.60
CA THR A 45 6.69 7.07 -7.22
C THR A 45 6.85 7.13 -5.71
N LEU A 46 5.85 7.65 -5.00
CA LEU A 46 5.85 7.69 -3.54
C LEU A 46 5.90 6.28 -2.94
N ALA A 47 5.00 5.38 -3.35
CA ALA A 47 4.99 3.99 -2.88
C ALA A 47 6.32 3.27 -3.18
N SER A 48 6.84 3.43 -4.40
CA SER A 48 8.11 2.84 -4.82
C SER A 48 9.31 3.38 -4.04
N SER A 49 9.27 4.66 -3.66
CA SER A 49 10.34 5.29 -2.86
C SER A 49 10.36 4.76 -1.43
N ILE A 50 9.19 4.52 -0.84
CA ILE A 50 9.07 3.90 0.49
C ILE A 50 9.68 2.50 0.47
N LEU A 51 9.42 1.71 -0.59
CA LEU A 51 9.97 0.37 -0.80
C LEU A 51 11.46 0.35 -1.18
N LYS A 52 12.09 1.48 -1.42
CA LYS A 52 13.44 1.56 -1.99
C LYS A 52 13.60 0.78 -3.30
N LYS A 53 12.55 0.82 -4.13
CA LYS A 53 12.57 0.13 -5.41
C LYS A 53 13.69 0.67 -6.30
N PRO A 54 14.47 -0.19 -6.98
CA PRO A 54 15.53 0.25 -7.89
C PRO A 54 14.99 1.25 -8.94
N GLY A 55 15.76 2.30 -9.22
CA GLY A 55 15.38 3.36 -10.15
C GLY A 55 14.61 4.54 -9.51
N TYR A 56 14.27 4.45 -8.23
CA TYR A 56 13.65 5.53 -7.45
C TYR A 56 14.64 6.04 -6.42
N GLU A 57 15.21 7.22 -6.65
CA GLU A 57 16.26 7.79 -5.80
C GLU A 57 15.71 8.94 -4.97
N ILE A 58 15.81 8.83 -3.64
CA ILE A 58 15.54 9.92 -2.72
C ILE A 58 16.72 10.89 -2.79
N ILE A 59 16.46 12.12 -3.29
CA ILE A 59 17.47 13.19 -3.40
C ILE A 59 17.68 13.87 -2.06
N SER A 60 16.57 14.10 -1.34
CA SER A 60 16.57 14.75 -0.02
C SER A 60 15.23 14.48 0.69
N GLY A 61 15.17 14.85 1.95
CA GLY A 61 14.02 14.60 2.82
C GLY A 61 14.14 13.27 3.55
N SER A 62 13.15 12.96 4.38
CA SER A 62 13.19 11.78 5.25
C SER A 62 11.82 11.09 5.33
N ILE A 63 11.86 9.77 5.57
CA ILE A 63 10.68 8.93 5.80
C ILE A 63 10.86 8.28 7.17
N PHE A 64 9.88 8.46 8.05
CA PHE A 64 9.89 7.94 9.41
C PHE A 64 8.75 6.95 9.63
N VAL A 65 9.05 5.86 10.31
CA VAL A 65 8.09 4.88 10.83
C VAL A 65 8.25 4.84 12.33
N GLU A 66 7.22 5.17 13.09
CA GLU A 66 7.28 5.28 14.57
C GLU A 66 8.48 6.12 15.07
N GLY A 67 8.82 7.20 14.39
CA GLY A 67 9.96 8.05 14.71
C GLY A 67 11.32 7.51 14.27
N THR A 68 11.39 6.29 13.76
CA THR A 68 12.61 5.70 13.19
C THR A 68 12.79 6.16 11.74
N ASP A 69 13.91 6.77 11.42
CA ASP A 69 14.24 7.16 10.04
C ASP A 69 14.59 5.93 9.21
N ILE A 70 13.74 5.61 8.23
CA ILE A 70 13.92 4.50 7.29
C ILE A 70 14.55 4.94 5.96
N THR A 71 14.90 6.22 5.82
CA THR A 71 15.31 6.83 4.55
C THR A 71 16.54 6.18 3.94
N THR A 72 17.47 5.68 4.75
CA THR A 72 18.70 5.03 4.29
C THR A 72 18.70 3.52 4.47
N MET A 73 17.63 2.95 5.05
CA MET A 73 17.50 1.52 5.28
C MET A 73 17.37 0.74 3.97
N SER A 74 17.90 -0.47 3.95
CA SER A 74 17.69 -1.44 2.87
C SER A 74 16.24 -1.94 2.86
N PRO A 75 15.75 -2.51 1.74
CA PRO A 75 14.43 -3.13 1.69
C PRO A 75 14.19 -4.19 2.77
N TYR A 76 15.22 -4.96 3.12
CA TYR A 76 15.18 -5.96 4.18
C TYR A 76 14.95 -5.32 5.56
N GLU A 77 15.70 -4.27 5.90
CA GLU A 77 15.53 -3.54 7.16
C GLU A 77 14.17 -2.86 7.27
N ILE A 78 13.64 -2.34 6.13
CA ILE A 78 12.29 -1.75 6.08
C ILE A 78 11.22 -2.83 6.34
N ALA A 79 11.37 -4.03 5.77
CA ALA A 79 10.46 -5.14 6.03
C ALA A 79 10.42 -5.52 7.52
N GLN A 80 11.53 -5.40 8.24
CA GLN A 80 11.60 -5.63 9.69
C GLN A 80 10.88 -4.57 10.53
N GLN A 81 10.53 -3.41 9.96
CA GLN A 81 9.71 -2.39 10.64
C GLN A 81 8.22 -2.77 10.70
N ASN A 82 7.86 -4.00 10.33
CA ASN A 82 6.50 -4.50 10.26
C ASN A 82 5.60 -3.61 9.38
N MET A 83 6.10 -3.31 8.19
CA MET A 83 5.47 -2.50 7.17
C MET A 83 5.17 -3.35 5.94
N PHE A 84 3.95 -3.22 5.42
CA PHE A 84 3.53 -3.84 4.17
C PHE A 84 3.32 -2.78 3.10
N VAL A 85 3.88 -2.97 1.94
CA VAL A 85 3.64 -2.09 0.78
C VAL A 85 3.29 -2.94 -0.42
N SER A 86 2.04 -2.84 -0.89
CA SER A 86 1.61 -3.44 -2.15
C SER A 86 2.13 -2.59 -3.31
N GLY A 87 2.89 -3.19 -4.20
CA GLY A 87 3.42 -2.53 -5.38
C GLY A 87 2.61 -2.85 -6.63
N GLN A 88 2.66 -1.94 -7.61
CA GLN A 88 1.95 -2.09 -8.88
C GLN A 88 2.46 -3.28 -9.71
N TYR A 89 3.76 -3.56 -9.64
CA TYR A 89 4.43 -4.66 -10.35
C TYR A 89 5.36 -5.41 -9.37
N PRO A 90 4.84 -6.40 -8.63
CA PRO A 90 5.67 -7.22 -7.77
C PRO A 90 6.61 -8.10 -8.58
N LEU A 91 7.78 -8.42 -8.01
CA LEU A 91 8.77 -9.29 -8.62
C LEU A 91 8.24 -10.72 -8.72
N GLU A 92 8.38 -11.34 -9.88
CA GLU A 92 8.13 -12.77 -10.07
C GLU A 92 9.34 -13.57 -9.59
N ILE A 93 9.11 -14.54 -8.70
CA ILE A 93 10.17 -15.42 -8.18
C ILE A 93 9.78 -16.87 -8.42
N PRO A 94 10.20 -17.46 -9.56
CA PRO A 94 9.99 -18.87 -9.83
C PRO A 94 10.66 -19.76 -8.78
N GLY A 95 9.96 -20.80 -8.32
CA GLY A 95 10.51 -21.77 -7.37
C GLY A 95 10.44 -21.36 -5.89
N VAL A 96 9.92 -20.17 -5.58
CA VAL A 96 9.56 -19.76 -4.20
C VAL A 96 8.07 -19.54 -4.15
N THR A 97 7.36 -20.29 -3.34
CA THR A 97 5.90 -20.15 -3.20
C THR A 97 5.53 -19.04 -2.20
N VAL A 98 4.25 -18.62 -2.21
CA VAL A 98 3.74 -17.68 -1.18
C VAL A 98 3.89 -18.29 0.22
N ILE A 99 3.66 -19.58 0.35
CA ILE A 99 3.81 -20.32 1.63
C ILE A 99 5.26 -20.33 2.09
N ASP A 100 6.22 -20.57 1.18
CA ASP A 100 7.64 -20.52 1.52
C ASP A 100 8.05 -19.13 2.02
N LEU A 101 7.59 -18.06 1.34
CA LEU A 101 7.86 -16.69 1.74
C LEU A 101 7.32 -16.40 3.15
N LEU A 102 6.07 -16.78 3.41
CA LEU A 102 5.44 -16.55 4.70
C LEU A 102 6.09 -17.37 5.81
N SER A 103 6.47 -18.62 5.53
CA SER A 103 7.16 -19.50 6.49
C SER A 103 8.57 -19.00 6.82
N ALA A 104 9.24 -18.35 5.89
CA ALA A 104 10.56 -17.76 6.10
C ALA A 104 10.48 -16.38 6.83
N SER A 105 9.30 -15.79 6.92
CA SER A 105 9.11 -14.48 7.52
C SER A 105 9.06 -14.56 9.04
N SER A 106 9.92 -13.78 9.71
CA SER A 106 9.95 -13.69 11.19
C SER A 106 8.77 -12.94 11.78
N VAL A 107 7.94 -12.30 10.96
CA VAL A 107 6.75 -11.54 11.42
C VAL A 107 5.46 -12.36 11.38
N VAL A 108 5.49 -13.57 10.84
CA VAL A 108 4.31 -14.45 10.78
C VAL A 108 4.23 -15.33 12.01
N GLU A 109 3.26 -15.06 12.87
CA GLU A 109 2.99 -15.82 14.10
C GLU A 109 1.82 -16.82 13.95
N LYS A 110 1.19 -16.87 12.75
CA LYS A 110 0.01 -17.70 12.48
C LYS A 110 0.38 -19.14 12.17
N SER A 111 -0.44 -20.07 12.66
CA SER A 111 -0.36 -21.47 12.32
C SER A 111 -0.74 -21.74 10.84
N GLU A 112 -0.29 -22.85 10.28
CA GLU A 112 -0.68 -23.26 8.92
C GLU A 112 -2.19 -23.34 8.73
N GLN A 113 -2.93 -23.79 9.74
CA GLN A 113 -4.40 -23.87 9.70
C GLN A 113 -5.04 -22.48 9.63
N GLU A 114 -4.51 -21.49 10.34
CA GLU A 114 -5.00 -20.10 10.28
C GLU A 114 -4.69 -19.49 8.92
N ILE A 115 -3.49 -19.71 8.39
CA ILE A 115 -3.07 -19.26 7.05
C ILE A 115 -4.01 -19.85 5.98
N GLN A 116 -4.32 -21.15 6.07
CA GLN A 116 -5.26 -21.80 5.16
C GLN A 116 -6.66 -21.18 5.23
N ARG A 117 -7.21 -20.95 6.42
CA ARG A 117 -8.52 -20.30 6.61
C ARG A 117 -8.56 -18.89 6.02
N ILE A 118 -7.48 -18.13 6.13
CA ILE A 118 -7.38 -16.81 5.51
C ILE A 118 -7.44 -16.95 3.98
N GLY A 119 -6.70 -17.90 3.39
CA GLY A 119 -6.76 -18.18 1.97
C GLY A 119 -8.18 -18.53 1.50
N GLU A 120 -8.85 -19.43 2.20
CA GLU A 120 -10.26 -19.82 1.92
C GLU A 120 -11.20 -18.61 1.99
N SER A 121 -11.03 -17.73 2.98
CA SER A 121 -11.83 -16.51 3.15
C SER A 121 -11.67 -15.49 2.03
N LEU A 122 -10.61 -15.58 1.25
CA LEU A 122 -10.31 -14.76 0.08
C LEU A 122 -10.59 -15.49 -1.24
N SER A 123 -11.20 -16.70 -1.17
CA SER A 123 -11.43 -17.56 -2.34
C SER A 123 -10.14 -17.83 -3.14
N ILE A 124 -9.01 -18.00 -2.46
CA ILE A 124 -7.73 -18.30 -3.08
C ILE A 124 -7.60 -19.81 -3.22
N PRO A 125 -7.47 -20.35 -4.47
CA PRO A 125 -7.23 -21.76 -4.69
C PRO A 125 -5.90 -22.22 -4.09
N LYS A 126 -5.84 -23.46 -3.57
CA LYS A 126 -4.61 -24.01 -3.00
C LYS A 126 -3.43 -24.01 -3.97
N ASP A 127 -3.70 -24.38 -5.23
CA ASP A 127 -2.66 -24.39 -6.27
C ASP A 127 -2.05 -23.01 -6.51
N LEU A 128 -2.79 -21.93 -6.24
CA LEU A 128 -2.28 -20.57 -6.34
C LEU A 128 -1.25 -20.25 -5.24
N LEU A 129 -1.41 -20.79 -4.04
CA LEU A 129 -0.48 -20.63 -2.93
C LEU A 129 0.80 -21.47 -3.11
N GLU A 130 0.71 -22.52 -3.92
CA GLU A 130 1.81 -23.45 -4.23
C GLU A 130 2.57 -23.07 -5.51
N ARG A 131 2.08 -22.09 -6.28
CA ARG A 131 2.79 -21.53 -7.45
C ARG A 131 3.96 -20.66 -7.02
N GLY A 132 4.89 -20.47 -7.95
CA GLY A 132 5.94 -19.46 -7.78
C GLY A 132 5.37 -18.08 -7.51
N LEU A 133 5.98 -17.35 -6.61
CA LEU A 133 5.52 -16.03 -6.16
C LEU A 133 5.34 -15.09 -7.34
N ASN A 134 4.13 -14.59 -7.51
CA ASN A 134 3.70 -13.66 -8.57
C ASN A 134 3.83 -14.19 -10.02
N VAL A 135 4.15 -15.48 -10.22
CA VAL A 135 4.32 -16.07 -11.56
C VAL A 135 2.96 -16.35 -12.19
N GLU A 136 2.76 -15.83 -13.42
CA GLU A 136 1.55 -16.07 -14.23
C GLU A 136 0.22 -15.76 -13.51
N LEU A 137 0.19 -14.69 -12.70
CA LEU A 137 -1.01 -14.27 -12.01
C LEU A 137 -1.82 -13.27 -12.85
N SER A 138 -3.13 -13.45 -12.89
CA SER A 138 -4.06 -12.40 -13.28
C SER A 138 -4.00 -11.20 -12.32
N GLY A 139 -4.47 -10.03 -12.74
CA GLY A 139 -4.53 -8.86 -11.88
C GLY A 139 -5.31 -9.12 -10.59
N GLY A 140 -6.46 -9.80 -10.69
CA GLY A 140 -7.30 -10.15 -9.54
C GLY A 140 -6.64 -11.14 -8.58
N GLU A 141 -6.01 -12.20 -9.09
CA GLU A 141 -5.26 -13.15 -8.24
C GLU A 141 -4.13 -12.46 -7.49
N ARG A 142 -3.40 -11.56 -8.15
CA ARG A 142 -2.33 -10.79 -7.53
C ARG A 142 -2.85 -9.94 -6.36
N LYS A 143 -3.94 -9.20 -6.56
CA LYS A 143 -4.52 -8.37 -5.49
C LYS A 143 -5.07 -9.20 -4.33
N ARG A 144 -5.67 -10.36 -4.61
CA ARG A 144 -6.09 -11.30 -3.55
C ARG A 144 -4.88 -11.81 -2.75
N LEU A 145 -3.76 -12.13 -3.41
CA LEU A 145 -2.52 -12.53 -2.74
C LEU A 145 -1.88 -11.39 -1.96
N ASP A 146 -1.93 -10.14 -2.43
CA ASP A 146 -1.49 -8.98 -1.65
C ASP A 146 -2.28 -8.87 -0.34
N ILE A 147 -3.62 -8.96 -0.41
CA ILE A 147 -4.47 -8.91 0.79
C ILE A 147 -4.29 -10.14 1.66
N PHE A 148 -4.08 -11.32 1.07
CA PHE A 148 -3.74 -12.52 1.82
C PHE A 148 -2.47 -12.34 2.66
N GLN A 149 -1.39 -11.85 2.04
CA GLN A 149 -0.15 -11.55 2.74
C GLN A 149 -0.37 -10.49 3.84
N LEU A 150 -1.15 -9.44 3.57
CA LEU A 150 -1.52 -8.43 4.55
C LEU A 150 -2.23 -9.04 5.77
N LEU A 151 -3.23 -9.90 5.55
CA LEU A 151 -4.00 -10.56 6.63
C LEU A 151 -3.16 -11.58 7.42
N VAL A 152 -2.17 -12.20 6.78
CA VAL A 152 -1.28 -13.15 7.44
C VAL A 152 -0.21 -12.42 8.26
N THR A 153 0.40 -11.39 7.72
CA THR A 153 1.50 -10.65 8.37
C THR A 153 1.02 -9.62 9.39
N MET A 154 -0.23 -9.12 9.28
CA MET A 154 -0.81 -8.12 10.16
C MET A 154 0.13 -6.95 10.47
N PRO A 155 0.58 -6.20 9.45
CA PRO A 155 1.58 -5.16 9.63
C PRO A 155 1.02 -3.98 10.43
N LYS A 156 1.91 -3.22 11.04
CA LYS A 156 1.55 -1.97 11.74
C LYS A 156 1.22 -0.83 10.78
N ILE A 157 1.88 -0.81 9.63
CA ILE A 157 1.67 0.17 8.56
C ILE A 157 1.47 -0.55 7.24
N CYS A 158 0.44 -0.14 6.50
CA CYS A 158 0.12 -0.65 5.18
C CYS A 158 0.06 0.48 4.16
N VAL A 159 0.78 0.32 3.04
CA VAL A 159 0.66 1.19 1.86
C VAL A 159 0.12 0.37 0.70
N LEU A 160 -1.03 0.75 0.18
CA LEU A 160 -1.71 0.09 -0.93
C LEU A 160 -1.66 0.96 -2.18
N ASP A 161 -0.91 0.55 -3.20
CA ASP A 161 -0.85 1.26 -4.48
C ASP A 161 -1.79 0.59 -5.49
N GLU A 162 -2.81 1.35 -5.90
CA GLU A 162 -3.83 0.93 -6.88
C GLU A 162 -4.48 -0.42 -6.57
N LEU A 163 -5.10 -0.55 -5.38
CA LEU A 163 -5.84 -1.76 -4.99
C LEU A 163 -6.96 -2.11 -5.98
N ASP A 164 -7.50 -1.11 -6.65
CA ASP A 164 -8.59 -1.13 -7.61
C ASP A 164 -8.20 -1.68 -8.99
N SER A 165 -6.91 -1.83 -9.31
CA SER A 165 -6.48 -2.28 -10.63
C SER A 165 -6.67 -3.79 -10.84
N GLY A 166 -7.40 -4.16 -11.90
CA GLY A 166 -7.56 -5.58 -12.31
C GLY A 166 -8.58 -6.39 -11.50
N LEU A 167 -9.41 -5.74 -10.69
CA LEU A 167 -10.52 -6.33 -9.96
C LEU A 167 -11.86 -5.93 -10.58
N ASP A 168 -12.84 -6.83 -10.50
CA ASP A 168 -14.24 -6.44 -10.64
C ASP A 168 -14.73 -5.71 -9.38
N VAL A 169 -15.91 -5.11 -9.47
CA VAL A 169 -16.46 -4.26 -8.42
C VAL A 169 -16.66 -5.03 -7.11
N ASP A 170 -17.21 -6.24 -7.18
CA ASP A 170 -17.57 -7.04 -6.00
C ASP A 170 -16.29 -7.49 -5.26
N ALA A 171 -15.27 -7.93 -5.99
CA ALA A 171 -13.98 -8.31 -5.44
C ALA A 171 -13.27 -7.11 -4.79
N LEU A 172 -13.33 -5.93 -5.42
CA LEU A 172 -12.77 -4.71 -4.86
C LEU A 172 -13.43 -4.35 -3.53
N GLU A 173 -14.77 -4.41 -3.47
CA GLU A 173 -15.54 -4.14 -2.26
C GLU A 173 -15.20 -5.11 -1.13
N GLU A 174 -15.11 -6.40 -1.44
CA GLU A 174 -14.73 -7.44 -0.48
C GLU A 174 -13.33 -7.17 0.10
N LEU A 175 -12.33 -6.92 -0.75
CA LEU A 175 -10.96 -6.70 -0.33
C LEU A 175 -10.82 -5.40 0.48
N ALA A 176 -11.46 -4.32 0.05
CA ALA A 176 -11.47 -3.05 0.78
C ALA A 176 -12.10 -3.19 2.18
N ALA A 177 -13.21 -3.94 2.29
CA ALA A 177 -13.85 -4.21 3.57
C ALA A 177 -12.93 -4.99 4.51
N LYS A 178 -12.17 -5.97 4.01
CA LYS A 178 -11.19 -6.72 4.82
C LYS A 178 -10.06 -5.82 5.32
N VAL A 179 -9.54 -4.93 4.47
CA VAL A 179 -8.52 -3.94 4.88
C VAL A 179 -9.06 -2.99 5.95
N TYR A 180 -10.29 -2.51 5.77
CA TYR A 180 -10.95 -1.64 6.75
C TYR A 180 -11.13 -2.33 8.10
N SER A 181 -11.67 -3.55 8.12
CA SER A 181 -11.87 -4.33 9.35
C SER A 181 -10.54 -4.57 10.06
N LEU A 182 -9.52 -5.04 9.34
CA LEU A 182 -8.19 -5.26 9.90
C LEU A 182 -7.60 -3.97 10.50
N SER A 183 -7.72 -2.84 9.80
CA SER A 183 -7.24 -1.54 10.33
C SER A 183 -7.92 -1.18 11.65
N LYS A 184 -9.23 -1.38 11.77
CA LYS A 184 -9.96 -1.06 13.01
C LYS A 184 -9.67 -2.04 14.14
N GLU A 185 -9.50 -3.32 13.85
CA GLU A 185 -9.21 -4.37 14.85
C GLU A 185 -7.79 -4.26 15.42
N THR A 186 -6.81 -3.91 14.58
CA THR A 186 -5.38 -3.90 14.95
C THR A 186 -4.81 -2.50 15.17
N SER A 187 -5.58 -1.44 14.92
CA SER A 187 -5.09 -0.07 14.84
C SER A 187 -3.98 0.09 13.78
N MET A 188 -4.05 -0.68 12.69
CA MET A 188 -3.13 -0.57 11.57
C MET A 188 -3.29 0.77 10.86
N THR A 189 -2.18 1.43 10.60
CA THR A 189 -2.13 2.67 9.82
C THR A 189 -2.14 2.34 8.32
N VAL A 190 -3.02 2.97 7.56
CA VAL A 190 -3.19 2.68 6.14
C VAL A 190 -3.00 3.94 5.30
N LEU A 191 -2.13 3.84 4.30
CA LEU A 191 -2.04 4.81 3.21
C LEU A 191 -2.50 4.13 1.92
N VAL A 192 -3.67 4.51 1.42
CA VAL A 192 -4.18 4.00 0.14
C VAL A 192 -3.93 5.00 -0.98
N ILE A 193 -3.42 4.52 -2.08
CA ILE A 193 -3.21 5.29 -3.31
C ILE A 193 -4.22 4.78 -4.33
N THR A 194 -5.11 5.65 -4.78
CA THR A 194 -6.17 5.30 -5.73
C THR A 194 -6.58 6.53 -6.55
N HIS A 195 -7.23 6.29 -7.66
CA HIS A 195 -7.90 7.32 -8.44
C HIS A 195 -9.44 7.15 -8.45
N TYR A 196 -9.97 6.14 -7.73
CA TYR A 196 -11.40 5.87 -7.61
C TYR A 196 -11.92 6.23 -6.22
N ALA A 197 -12.89 7.15 -6.14
CA ALA A 197 -13.51 7.51 -4.87
C ALA A 197 -14.36 6.37 -4.29
N ARG A 198 -14.90 5.46 -5.14
CA ARG A 198 -15.74 4.34 -4.70
C ARG A 198 -15.07 3.46 -3.63
N ILE A 199 -13.78 3.14 -3.77
CA ILE A 199 -13.06 2.36 -2.75
C ILE A 199 -12.98 3.11 -1.41
N LEU A 200 -12.95 4.45 -1.45
CA LEU A 200 -12.87 5.29 -0.27
C LEU A 200 -14.18 5.34 0.51
N GLU A 201 -15.33 5.05 -0.13
CA GLU A 201 -16.62 4.90 0.58
C GLU A 201 -16.58 3.72 1.57
N ILE A 202 -15.82 2.67 1.24
CA ILE A 202 -15.65 1.47 2.06
C ILE A 202 -14.55 1.68 3.10
N LEU A 203 -13.41 2.18 2.67
CA LEU A 203 -12.24 2.41 3.53
C LEU A 203 -12.43 3.56 4.52
N LYS A 204 -13.37 4.49 4.25
CA LYS A 204 -13.70 5.64 5.10
C LYS A 204 -12.46 6.36 5.61
N PRO A 205 -11.62 6.93 4.73
CA PRO A 205 -10.37 7.54 5.13
C PRO A 205 -10.60 8.72 6.08
N ASP A 206 -9.74 8.87 7.06
CA ASP A 206 -9.72 10.02 7.97
C ASP A 206 -9.28 11.29 7.24
N LYS A 207 -8.43 11.15 6.21
CA LYS A 207 -8.02 12.26 5.32
C LYS A 207 -7.81 11.79 3.90
N VAL A 208 -8.09 12.70 2.97
CA VAL A 208 -7.80 12.58 1.54
C VAL A 208 -6.80 13.67 1.16
N HIS A 209 -5.75 13.29 0.43
CA HIS A 209 -4.71 14.19 -0.05
C HIS A 209 -4.68 14.19 -1.58
N VAL A 210 -4.58 15.37 -2.18
CA VAL A 210 -4.44 15.52 -3.63
C VAL A 210 -2.97 15.68 -3.98
N LEU A 211 -2.41 14.71 -4.71
CA LEU A 211 -1.05 14.77 -5.25
C LEU A 211 -1.11 15.29 -6.69
N ARG A 212 -0.50 16.44 -6.96
CA ARG A 212 -0.42 17.05 -8.30
C ARG A 212 0.96 17.62 -8.52
N GLY A 213 1.56 17.32 -9.69
CA GLY A 213 2.90 17.80 -10.02
C GLY A 213 3.96 17.46 -8.98
N GLY A 214 3.86 16.28 -8.35
CA GLY A 214 4.80 15.81 -7.34
C GLY A 214 4.68 16.44 -5.95
N LYS A 215 3.60 17.20 -5.68
CA LYS A 215 3.33 17.86 -4.39
C LYS A 215 1.93 17.55 -3.89
N ILE A 216 1.74 17.50 -2.57
CA ILE A 216 0.41 17.52 -1.98
C ILE A 216 -0.10 18.96 -2.05
N THR A 217 -1.15 19.19 -2.86
CA THR A 217 -1.70 20.52 -3.13
C THR A 217 -2.93 20.85 -2.30
N LYS A 218 -3.72 19.82 -1.90
CA LYS A 218 -4.92 19.98 -1.08
C LYS A 218 -5.05 18.76 -0.15
N SER A 219 -5.59 18.98 1.03
CA SER A 219 -5.94 17.91 1.98
C SER A 219 -7.29 18.22 2.62
N GLY A 220 -8.13 17.21 2.80
CA GLY A 220 -9.46 17.36 3.37
C GLY A 220 -10.01 16.06 3.90
N GLY A 221 -11.30 16.01 4.22
CA GLY A 221 -12.02 14.79 4.55
C GLY A 221 -12.47 14.02 3.30
N PHE A 222 -13.35 13.04 3.50
CA PHE A 222 -13.87 12.21 2.41
C PHE A 222 -14.62 13.03 1.31
N GLU A 223 -15.25 14.16 1.69
CA GLU A 223 -15.91 15.08 0.76
C GLU A 223 -14.98 15.56 -0.37
N LEU A 224 -13.67 15.64 -0.11
CA LEU A 224 -12.69 16.01 -1.13
C LEU A 224 -12.61 14.94 -2.24
N ALA A 225 -12.73 13.65 -1.92
CA ALA A 225 -12.74 12.59 -2.92
C ALA A 225 -13.96 12.72 -3.86
N THR A 226 -15.14 12.97 -3.29
CA THR A 226 -16.37 13.18 -4.05
C THR A 226 -16.29 14.43 -4.93
N GLU A 227 -15.73 15.53 -4.40
CA GLU A 227 -15.49 16.76 -5.17
C GLU A 227 -14.63 16.46 -6.42
N LEU A 228 -13.54 15.72 -6.25
CA LEU A 228 -12.60 15.38 -7.32
C LEU A 228 -13.21 14.48 -8.40
N GLU A 229 -14.12 13.57 -8.06
CA GLU A 229 -14.85 12.78 -9.07
C GLU A 229 -15.76 13.64 -9.96
N ILE A 230 -16.36 14.68 -9.39
CA ILE A 230 -17.29 15.57 -10.11
C ILE A 230 -16.51 16.61 -10.92
N THR A 231 -15.50 17.23 -10.33
CA THR A 231 -14.82 18.41 -10.91
C THR A 231 -13.52 18.05 -11.65
N GLY A 232 -13.00 16.83 -11.46
CA GLY A 232 -11.68 16.47 -11.91
C GLY A 232 -10.56 17.12 -11.08
N TYR A 233 -9.33 16.96 -11.55
CA TYR A 233 -8.12 17.46 -10.87
C TYR A 233 -7.67 18.84 -11.38
N ASP A 234 -8.35 19.45 -12.35
CA ASP A 234 -7.86 20.64 -13.06
C ASP A 234 -8.39 21.98 -12.50
N ASN A 235 -9.18 21.94 -11.44
CA ASN A 235 -9.68 23.13 -10.74
C ASN A 235 -8.83 23.52 -9.54
#